data_63e10c7aecc165d358a453d7df5afe8a
#
_entry.id   63e10c7aecc165d358a453d7df5afe8a
#
_cell.length_a   1.000
_cell.length_b   1.000
_cell.length_c   1.000
_cell.angle_alpha   90.00
_cell.angle_beta   90.00
_cell.angle_gamma   90.00
#
_symmetry.space_group_name_H-M   'P 1'
#
loop_
_entity.id
_entity.type
_entity.pdbx_description
1 polymer ?
#
loop_
_entity_poly.entity_id
_entity_poly.type
_entity_poly.pdbx_seq_one_letter_code
_entity_poly.pdbx_strand_id
1 'polypeptide(L)'
;ATGNNDDGQCNVGGWTDIGLVVAGYWHTVGLRNDGSVVATGKSDQGQCDVLGWADIQQVAAGGAHTVGLESGGTVVATGRNNEGQCNIGGWTDIELVVAGYAHTVGLKDDGHVVATGNNDEGQCNVDGWTNIQQVAAGRAHTVGLREDGTVVATGRNNEGQCKISGWTNIVQIIAGGWHTVGLKDCGTVVATGNNDEGQCDVGSWILETLSDEPPGSYHLTISSAAGGLVTAPGEGTFAYCESEVVNLVAEADACYEFVEWTGDVGTIADVYAASTNIAMDGDYFITANVVLLSYDLTTDSTAGGSVTTPGEGTFPYDCGTVVDLVAEAEEGYRFVNWTSDIATIADVEDATTTITMNDNYSVTANFEQITPQFDLTISSTAGGTVTAPGEGTFTYDQGTGVNLVAEAEEGYRFVNWTGDVDAIAHVDAASTNITMNSGYAITANFEEKPSINWPLIGGIIGAVVVVGLVIFFVRRR
;
A
#
# COMPACT_ATOMS: atom_id res chain seq x y z
N ALA A 1 43.01 26.22 10.83
CA ALA A 1 41.59 25.96 10.67
C ALA A 1 41.15 26.32 9.25
N THR A 2 40.14 25.62 8.73
CA THR A 2 39.49 25.86 7.42
C THR A 2 37.97 25.87 7.62
N GLY A 3 37.25 26.46 6.72
CA GLY A 3 35.78 26.57 6.76
C GLY A 3 35.27 27.99 6.71
N ASN A 4 34.03 28.20 7.17
CA ASN A 4 33.48 29.54 7.29
C ASN A 4 34.32 30.39 8.27
N ASN A 5 34.64 31.63 7.90
CA ASN A 5 35.47 32.54 8.67
C ASN A 5 34.90 33.97 8.71
N ASP A 6 33.60 34.14 8.48
CA ASP A 6 32.98 35.46 8.46
C ASP A 6 33.11 36.21 9.81
N ASP A 7 33.11 35.47 10.90
CA ASP A 7 33.32 35.98 12.27
C ASP A 7 34.75 35.84 12.79
N GLY A 8 35.69 35.37 11.94
CA GLY A 8 37.10 35.18 12.32
C GLY A 8 37.37 33.89 13.09
N GLN A 9 36.47 32.92 13.11
CA GLN A 9 36.56 31.67 13.84
C GLN A 9 37.72 30.76 13.39
N CYS A 10 38.26 31.00 12.19
CA CYS A 10 39.45 30.31 11.70
C CYS A 10 40.76 31.09 11.91
N ASN A 11 40.76 32.23 12.60
CA ASN A 11 41.93 33.08 12.78
C ASN A 11 42.85 32.57 13.91
N VAL A 12 43.37 31.35 13.75
CA VAL A 12 44.19 30.65 14.76
C VAL A 12 45.71 30.72 14.44
N GLY A 13 46.09 31.47 13.40
CA GLY A 13 47.46 31.47 12.88
C GLY A 13 48.57 31.97 13.84
N GLY A 14 48.21 32.63 14.91
CA GLY A 14 49.17 33.08 15.97
C GLY A 14 49.16 32.23 17.23
N TRP A 15 48.44 31.12 17.26
CA TRP A 15 48.36 30.28 18.44
C TRP A 15 49.56 29.36 18.51
N THR A 16 50.18 29.31 19.69
CA THR A 16 51.35 28.43 20.00
C THR A 16 51.05 27.63 21.25
N ASP A 17 51.75 26.50 21.39
CA ASP A 17 51.71 25.64 22.57
C ASP A 17 50.30 25.10 22.90
N ILE A 18 49.49 24.88 21.89
CA ILE A 18 48.10 24.39 22.02
C ILE A 18 48.13 22.88 22.21
N GLY A 19 47.56 22.43 23.34
CA GLY A 19 47.37 21.03 23.69
C GLY A 19 45.98 20.50 23.25
N LEU A 20 44.95 21.36 23.28
CA LEU A 20 43.58 21.00 22.90
C LEU A 20 42.90 22.14 22.13
N VAL A 21 42.13 21.81 21.11
CA VAL A 21 41.25 22.76 20.38
C VAL A 21 39.83 22.24 20.39
N VAL A 22 38.87 23.11 20.69
CA VAL A 22 37.45 22.82 20.58
C VAL A 22 36.76 23.88 19.71
N ALA A 23 35.74 23.49 18.99
CA ALA A 23 34.94 24.37 18.13
C ALA A 23 33.56 24.55 18.72
N GLY A 24 33.16 25.80 18.93
CA GLY A 24 31.76 26.16 19.12
C GLY A 24 31.07 26.39 17.77
N TYR A 25 29.87 26.91 17.80
CA TYR A 25 29.11 27.17 16.57
C TYR A 25 29.69 28.36 15.78
N TRP A 26 30.19 29.37 16.49
CA TRP A 26 30.66 30.64 15.90
C TRP A 26 32.08 31.05 16.37
N HIS A 27 32.76 30.24 17.19
CA HIS A 27 34.06 30.55 17.73
C HIS A 27 34.88 29.27 17.91
N THR A 28 36.19 29.45 18.06
CA THR A 28 37.16 28.38 18.33
C THR A 28 37.93 28.73 19.60
N VAL A 29 38.15 27.72 20.42
CA VAL A 29 38.86 27.84 21.69
C VAL A 29 40.05 26.91 21.70
N GLY A 30 41.19 27.40 22.10
CA GLY A 30 42.44 26.64 22.28
C GLY A 30 42.88 26.66 23.72
N LEU A 31 43.16 25.48 24.27
CA LEU A 31 43.81 25.33 25.58
C LEU A 31 45.32 25.13 25.35
N ARG A 32 46.13 25.94 25.99
CA ARG A 32 47.59 25.79 25.96
C ARG A 32 48.05 24.79 27.00
N ASN A 33 49.28 24.27 26.77
CA ASN A 33 49.92 23.32 27.70
C ASN A 33 50.22 23.91 29.10
N ASP A 34 50.24 25.24 29.24
CA ASP A 34 50.41 25.95 30.48
C ASP A 34 49.09 26.21 31.24
N GLY A 35 47.97 25.71 30.74
CA GLY A 35 46.64 25.90 31.33
C GLY A 35 45.97 27.24 31.01
N SER A 36 46.62 28.10 30.19
CA SER A 36 45.98 29.31 29.71
C SER A 36 45.08 29.04 28.45
N VAL A 37 44.08 29.89 28.22
CA VAL A 37 43.09 29.68 27.14
C VAL A 37 43.12 30.86 26.16
N VAL A 38 42.98 30.55 24.91
CA VAL A 38 42.80 31.51 23.80
C VAL A 38 41.52 31.21 23.03
N ALA A 39 40.86 32.23 22.52
CA ALA A 39 39.66 32.07 21.70
C ALA A 39 39.63 33.07 20.56
N THR A 40 39.00 32.70 19.46
CA THR A 40 38.79 33.54 18.29
C THR A 40 37.43 33.25 17.66
N GLY A 41 36.89 34.19 16.90
CA GLY A 41 35.59 34.09 16.25
C GLY A 41 34.61 35.14 16.77
N LYS A 42 33.33 34.83 16.63
CA LYS A 42 32.26 35.72 17.13
C LYS A 42 32.37 35.87 18.66
N SER A 43 32.28 37.12 19.16
CA SER A 43 32.33 37.43 20.58
C SER A 43 31.30 38.49 21.02
N ASP A 44 30.22 38.65 20.29
CA ASP A 44 29.16 39.58 20.62
C ASP A 44 28.40 39.28 21.92
N GLN A 45 28.54 38.07 22.41
CA GLN A 45 28.02 37.60 23.70
C GLN A 45 29.12 37.39 24.76
N GLY A 46 30.36 37.69 24.41
CA GLY A 46 31.52 37.47 25.30
C GLY A 46 32.04 36.03 25.30
N GLN A 47 31.67 35.18 24.33
CA GLN A 47 32.10 33.79 24.28
C GLN A 47 33.61 33.60 24.06
N CYS A 48 34.31 34.64 23.60
CA CYS A 48 35.78 34.65 23.50
C CYS A 48 36.47 35.36 24.67
N ASP A 49 35.75 35.78 25.72
CA ASP A 49 36.31 36.53 26.88
C ASP A 49 36.93 35.55 27.86
N VAL A 50 37.96 34.84 27.43
CA VAL A 50 38.70 33.82 28.20
C VAL A 50 40.04 34.36 28.75
N LEU A 51 40.28 35.67 28.59
CA LEU A 51 41.53 36.28 29.08
C LEU A 51 41.59 36.22 30.60
N GLY A 52 42.67 35.68 31.12
CA GLY A 52 42.90 35.50 32.57
C GLY A 52 42.47 34.14 33.11
N TRP A 53 41.90 33.25 32.26
CA TRP A 53 41.72 31.86 32.64
C TRP A 53 43.07 31.20 32.78
N ALA A 54 43.28 30.53 33.90
CA ALA A 54 44.52 29.84 34.27
C ALA A 54 44.20 28.50 34.91
N ASP A 55 45.17 27.62 34.96
CA ASP A 55 45.04 26.28 35.54
C ASP A 55 43.91 25.44 34.91
N ILE A 56 43.52 25.78 33.65
CA ILE A 56 42.50 25.06 32.92
C ILE A 56 43.08 23.75 32.39
N GLN A 57 42.39 22.66 32.67
CA GLN A 57 42.74 21.32 32.19
C GLN A 57 41.85 20.85 31.05
N GLN A 58 40.63 21.41 30.89
CA GLN A 58 39.72 21.12 29.81
C GLN A 58 38.91 22.34 29.39
N VAL A 59 38.61 22.45 28.10
CA VAL A 59 37.69 23.47 27.55
C VAL A 59 36.58 22.82 26.76
N ALA A 60 35.40 23.42 26.80
CA ALA A 60 34.27 23.07 25.97
C ALA A 60 33.65 24.34 25.37
N ALA A 61 33.23 24.26 24.10
CA ALA A 61 32.64 25.38 23.38
C ALA A 61 31.23 25.02 22.90
N GLY A 62 30.23 25.79 23.34
CA GLY A 62 28.86 25.62 22.95
C GLY A 62 28.46 26.51 21.76
N GLY A 63 27.16 26.80 21.59
CA GLY A 63 26.68 27.67 20.52
C GLY A 63 27.27 29.08 20.57
N ALA A 64 27.23 29.72 21.76
CA ALA A 64 27.72 31.07 22.01
C ALA A 64 28.20 31.23 23.45
N HIS A 65 28.76 30.19 24.05
CA HIS A 65 29.39 30.23 25.37
C HIS A 65 30.59 29.26 25.38
N THR A 66 31.50 29.54 26.29
CA THR A 66 32.73 28.75 26.53
C THR A 66 32.79 28.34 27.99
N VAL A 67 33.22 27.12 28.23
CA VAL A 67 33.35 26.54 29.55
C VAL A 67 34.78 26.03 29.73
N GLY A 68 35.36 26.29 30.88
CA GLY A 68 36.66 25.79 31.29
C GLY A 68 36.56 25.01 32.60
N LEU A 69 37.23 23.87 32.66
CA LEU A 69 37.39 23.08 33.88
C LEU A 69 38.80 23.34 34.46
N GLU A 70 38.86 23.83 35.67
CA GLU A 70 40.12 24.04 36.40
C GLU A 70 40.63 22.73 37.04
N SER A 71 41.92 22.63 37.26
CA SER A 71 42.57 21.45 37.85
C SER A 71 42.03 21.05 39.25
N GLY A 72 41.31 21.95 39.90
CA GLY A 72 40.65 21.70 41.20
C GLY A 72 39.21 21.18 41.10
N GLY A 73 38.70 20.85 39.91
CA GLY A 73 37.33 20.40 39.74
C GLY A 73 36.27 21.52 39.79
N THR A 74 36.72 22.77 39.79
CA THR A 74 35.84 23.95 39.64
C THR A 74 35.66 24.31 38.16
N VAL A 75 34.56 24.98 37.84
CA VAL A 75 34.20 25.32 36.47
C VAL A 75 34.09 26.83 36.32
N VAL A 76 34.63 27.35 35.23
CA VAL A 76 34.45 28.75 34.78
C VAL A 76 33.69 28.77 33.48
N ALA A 77 32.88 29.80 33.23
CA ALA A 77 32.12 29.94 31.99
C ALA A 77 31.98 31.40 31.58
N THR A 78 31.96 31.65 30.27
CA THR A 78 31.75 32.96 29.70
C THR A 78 30.90 32.88 28.45
N GLY A 79 30.32 33.99 28.02
CA GLY A 79 29.48 34.07 26.83
C GLY A 79 28.01 34.25 27.14
N ARG A 80 27.16 33.86 26.17
CA ARG A 80 25.72 33.95 26.31
C ARG A 80 25.22 33.19 27.53
N ASN A 81 24.36 33.85 28.32
CA ASN A 81 23.78 33.27 29.53
C ASN A 81 22.25 33.51 29.65
N ASN A 82 21.56 33.77 28.52
CA ASN A 82 20.12 34.07 28.55
C ASN A 82 19.30 32.89 29.06
N GLU A 83 19.74 31.68 28.80
CA GLU A 83 19.11 30.43 29.22
C GLU A 83 19.72 29.85 30.52
N GLY A 84 20.72 30.53 31.07
CA GLY A 84 21.43 30.06 32.25
C GLY A 84 22.60 29.09 31.96
N GLN A 85 23.04 28.98 30.71
CA GLN A 85 24.09 28.02 30.31
C GLN A 85 25.46 28.29 30.92
N CYS A 86 25.70 29.49 31.50
CA CYS A 86 26.87 29.82 32.29
C CYS A 86 26.59 29.83 33.80
N ASN A 87 25.43 29.37 34.27
CA ASN A 87 25.08 29.31 35.69
C ASN A 87 25.68 28.08 36.37
N ILE A 88 26.99 27.99 36.37
CA ILE A 88 27.78 26.87 36.91
C ILE A 88 28.18 27.08 38.38
N GLY A 89 27.65 28.12 39.04
CA GLY A 89 27.97 28.44 40.40
C GLY A 89 27.58 27.31 41.38
N GLY A 90 28.55 26.84 42.14
CA GLY A 90 28.39 25.75 43.11
C GLY A 90 28.70 24.36 42.54
N TRP A 91 29.15 24.25 41.28
CA TRP A 91 29.67 23.00 40.75
C TRP A 91 31.05 22.73 41.34
N THR A 92 31.19 21.59 41.98
CA THR A 92 32.44 21.09 42.60
C THR A 92 32.63 19.64 42.18
N ASP A 93 33.88 19.22 42.29
CA ASP A 93 34.25 17.83 42.03
C ASP A 93 33.92 17.39 40.59
N ILE A 94 34.04 18.35 39.65
CA ILE A 94 33.80 18.11 38.22
C ILE A 94 35.07 17.50 37.60
N GLU A 95 34.88 16.38 36.91
CA GLU A 95 35.92 15.65 36.19
C GLU A 95 35.89 15.94 34.67
N LEU A 96 34.68 16.17 34.11
CA LEU A 96 34.50 16.41 32.70
C LEU A 96 33.41 17.48 32.45
N VAL A 97 33.65 18.40 31.51
CA VAL A 97 32.66 19.37 31.08
C VAL A 97 32.39 19.23 29.57
N VAL A 98 31.12 19.30 29.17
CA VAL A 98 30.74 19.42 27.78
C VAL A 98 29.71 20.54 27.60
N ALA A 99 29.67 21.12 26.41
CA ALA A 99 28.77 22.21 26.10
C ALA A 99 27.92 21.85 24.85
N GLY A 100 26.61 21.87 25.00
CA GLY A 100 25.67 21.82 23.90
C GLY A 100 25.44 23.19 23.29
N TYR A 101 24.44 23.35 22.45
CA TYR A 101 24.16 24.64 21.82
C TYR A 101 23.83 25.74 22.83
N ALA A 102 23.00 25.45 23.82
CA ALA A 102 22.54 26.42 24.84
C ALA A 102 22.43 25.79 26.24
N HIS A 103 23.19 24.73 26.51
CA HIS A 103 23.27 24.10 27.83
C HIS A 103 24.70 23.61 28.10
N THR A 104 25.02 23.43 29.35
CA THR A 104 26.32 22.96 29.83
C THR A 104 26.08 21.74 30.72
N VAL A 105 26.93 20.75 30.61
CA VAL A 105 26.85 19.49 31.36
C VAL A 105 28.20 19.25 32.02
N GLY A 106 28.16 18.90 33.30
CA GLY A 106 29.33 18.49 34.09
C GLY A 106 29.17 17.08 34.62
N LEU A 107 30.18 16.26 34.43
CA LEU A 107 30.30 14.95 35.07
C LEU A 107 31.16 15.11 36.34
N LYS A 108 30.65 14.60 37.44
CA LYS A 108 31.38 14.56 38.72
C LYS A 108 32.24 13.31 38.82
N ASP A 109 33.27 13.38 39.67
CA ASP A 109 34.18 12.27 39.99
C ASP A 109 33.46 11.04 40.61
N ASP A 110 32.26 11.24 41.16
CA ASP A 110 31.42 10.19 41.73
C ASP A 110 30.43 9.57 40.70
N GLY A 111 30.55 9.94 39.43
CA GLY A 111 29.69 9.43 38.35
C GLY A 111 28.29 10.06 38.29
N HIS A 112 28.02 11.11 39.09
CA HIS A 112 26.79 11.89 38.94
C HIS A 112 26.96 12.98 37.90
N VAL A 113 25.83 13.40 37.27
CA VAL A 113 25.82 14.42 36.23
C VAL A 113 25.03 15.64 36.69
N VAL A 114 25.56 16.82 36.40
CA VAL A 114 24.88 18.11 36.59
C VAL A 114 24.73 18.82 35.26
N ALA A 115 23.65 19.56 35.08
CA ALA A 115 23.43 20.33 33.84
C ALA A 115 22.76 21.67 34.15
N THR A 116 23.04 22.66 33.31
CA THR A 116 22.41 23.99 33.38
C THR A 116 22.23 24.57 31.97
N GLY A 117 21.33 25.52 31.84
CA GLY A 117 21.03 26.19 30.57
C GLY A 117 19.61 25.92 30.08
N ASN A 118 19.44 26.00 28.77
CA ASN A 118 18.14 25.70 28.14
C ASN A 118 17.69 24.28 28.45
N ASN A 119 16.43 24.13 28.87
CA ASN A 119 15.81 22.84 29.19
C ASN A 119 14.40 22.68 28.57
N ASP A 120 14.08 23.42 27.51
CA ASP A 120 12.76 23.37 26.84
C ASP A 120 12.45 21.99 26.30
N GLU A 121 13.46 21.25 25.89
CA GLU A 121 13.33 19.88 25.36
C GLU A 121 13.70 18.81 26.41
N GLY A 122 14.06 19.20 27.63
CA GLY A 122 14.48 18.29 28.68
C GLY A 122 15.99 17.92 28.66
N GLN A 123 16.81 18.64 27.92
CA GLN A 123 18.24 18.33 27.74
C GLN A 123 19.08 18.49 29.02
N CYS A 124 18.56 19.15 30.06
CA CYS A 124 19.17 19.23 31.39
C CYS A 124 18.55 18.26 32.42
N ASN A 125 17.63 17.37 32.00
CA ASN A 125 16.99 16.41 32.91
C ASN A 125 17.89 15.20 33.13
N VAL A 126 19.03 15.43 33.79
CA VAL A 126 20.06 14.44 34.09
C VAL A 126 20.01 13.96 35.55
N ASP A 127 19.06 14.47 36.33
CA ASP A 127 18.86 14.07 37.71
C ASP A 127 18.65 12.55 37.85
N GLY A 128 19.40 11.93 38.75
CA GLY A 128 19.34 10.47 38.90
C GLY A 128 20.23 9.66 37.95
N TRP A 129 21.02 10.30 37.09
CA TRP A 129 22.08 9.61 36.35
C TRP A 129 23.23 9.28 37.30
N THR A 130 23.60 8.01 37.36
CA THR A 130 24.66 7.48 38.23
C THR A 130 25.55 6.53 37.45
N ASN A 131 26.75 6.31 37.93
CA ASN A 131 27.78 5.45 37.33
C ASN A 131 28.08 5.90 35.88
N ILE A 132 28.03 7.20 35.63
CA ILE A 132 28.38 7.77 34.33
C ILE A 132 29.92 7.95 34.29
N GLN A 133 30.53 7.47 33.22
CA GLN A 133 31.97 7.62 32.94
C GLN A 133 32.26 8.61 31.81
N GLN A 134 31.24 8.93 30.96
CA GLN A 134 31.39 9.92 29.91
C GLN A 134 30.05 10.62 29.65
N VAL A 135 30.10 11.91 29.33
CA VAL A 135 28.93 12.67 28.84
C VAL A 135 29.22 13.31 27.50
N ALA A 136 28.20 13.47 26.71
CA ALA A 136 28.23 14.21 25.44
C ALA A 136 26.98 15.10 25.32
N ALA A 137 27.14 16.28 24.75
CA ALA A 137 26.04 17.24 24.58
C ALA A 137 25.91 17.61 23.11
N GLY A 138 24.73 17.39 22.57
CA GLY A 138 24.34 17.81 21.21
C GLY A 138 23.70 19.19 21.23
N ARG A 139 22.93 19.52 20.16
CA ARG A 139 22.27 20.82 20.09
C ARG A 139 21.23 21.01 21.21
N ALA A 140 20.40 20.00 21.44
CA ALA A 140 19.31 20.04 22.41
C ALA A 140 19.06 18.65 23.05
N HIS A 141 20.09 17.83 23.17
CA HIS A 141 20.04 16.54 23.86
C HIS A 141 21.38 16.31 24.61
N THR A 142 21.32 15.45 25.59
CA THR A 142 22.49 15.05 26.44
C THR A 142 22.52 13.53 26.45
N VAL A 143 23.70 12.96 26.35
CA VAL A 143 23.96 11.52 26.37
C VAL A 143 24.98 11.21 27.47
N GLY A 144 24.75 10.14 28.20
CA GLY A 144 25.66 9.62 29.22
C GLY A 144 26.00 8.16 28.97
N LEU A 145 27.28 7.82 29.05
CA LEU A 145 27.78 6.45 29.01
C LEU A 145 28.05 5.98 30.44
N ARG A 146 27.44 4.85 30.79
CA ARG A 146 27.69 4.21 32.10
C ARG A 146 28.92 3.31 32.06
N GLU A 147 29.48 3.05 33.25
CA GLU A 147 30.59 2.13 33.45
C GLU A 147 30.31 0.70 32.92
N ASP A 148 29.03 0.27 32.88
CA ASP A 148 28.63 -1.03 32.39
C ASP A 148 28.48 -1.09 30.84
N GLY A 149 28.84 -0.02 30.13
CA GLY A 149 28.74 0.09 28.69
C GLY A 149 27.31 0.35 28.18
N THR A 150 26.34 0.60 29.06
CA THR A 150 25.00 1.05 28.66
C THR A 150 24.96 2.57 28.52
N VAL A 151 23.99 3.08 27.70
CA VAL A 151 23.87 4.50 27.41
C VAL A 151 22.53 5.04 27.88
N VAL A 152 22.54 6.27 28.39
CA VAL A 152 21.32 7.04 28.72
C VAL A 152 21.31 8.31 27.91
N ALA A 153 20.12 8.80 27.58
CA ALA A 153 19.95 10.05 26.83
C ALA A 153 18.69 10.80 27.27
N THR A 154 18.75 12.13 27.21
CA THR A 154 17.61 13.01 27.50
C THR A 154 17.62 14.21 26.56
N GLY A 155 16.49 14.89 26.43
CA GLY A 155 16.33 16.05 25.60
C GLY A 155 15.50 15.77 24.34
N ARG A 156 15.67 16.60 23.31
CA ARG A 156 14.98 16.49 22.04
C ARG A 156 15.20 15.11 21.40
N ASN A 157 14.11 14.52 20.90
CA ASN A 157 14.14 13.21 20.25
C ASN A 157 13.25 13.13 18.98
N ASN A 158 13.01 14.27 18.33
CA ASN A 158 12.16 14.32 17.14
C ASN A 158 12.78 13.56 15.95
N GLU A 159 14.11 13.59 15.84
CA GLU A 159 14.88 12.89 14.83
C GLU A 159 15.32 11.48 15.29
N GLY A 160 14.99 11.11 16.52
CA GLY A 160 15.41 9.84 17.08
C GLY A 160 16.78 9.86 17.76
N GLN A 161 17.40 11.03 18.00
CA GLN A 161 18.76 11.16 18.56
C GLN A 161 18.91 10.61 19.98
N CYS A 162 17.82 10.35 20.70
CA CYS A 162 17.81 9.65 21.98
C CYS A 162 17.33 8.20 21.88
N LYS A 163 17.19 7.63 20.69
CA LYS A 163 16.81 6.21 20.49
C LYS A 163 18.02 5.30 20.66
N ILE A 164 18.53 5.22 21.86
CA ILE A 164 19.73 4.43 22.22
C ILE A 164 19.35 3.09 22.87
N SER A 165 18.10 2.68 22.80
CA SER A 165 17.62 1.42 23.36
C SER A 165 18.32 0.24 22.69
N GLY A 166 18.91 -0.64 23.50
CA GLY A 166 19.67 -1.79 23.01
C GLY A 166 21.15 -1.52 22.74
N TRP A 167 21.64 -0.29 22.95
CA TRP A 167 23.08 -0.03 22.90
C TRP A 167 23.76 -0.62 24.13
N THR A 168 24.65 -1.58 23.90
CA THR A 168 25.45 -2.28 24.92
C THR A 168 26.90 -2.34 24.48
N ASN A 169 27.81 -2.58 25.41
CA ASN A 169 29.23 -2.68 25.14
C ASN A 169 29.82 -1.39 24.54
N ILE A 170 29.20 -0.25 24.83
CA ILE A 170 29.68 1.04 24.35
C ILE A 170 30.91 1.47 25.22
N VAL A 171 31.95 1.88 24.52
CA VAL A 171 33.20 2.36 25.17
C VAL A 171 33.41 3.84 24.95
N GLN A 172 32.72 4.45 23.97
CA GLN A 172 32.80 5.89 23.71
C GLN A 172 31.49 6.40 23.10
N ILE A 173 31.08 7.62 23.50
CA ILE A 173 29.92 8.32 22.90
C ILE A 173 30.33 9.71 22.41
N ILE A 174 29.68 10.15 21.36
CA ILE A 174 29.70 11.55 20.90
C ILE A 174 28.26 11.97 20.49
N ALA A 175 27.99 13.27 20.64
CA ALA A 175 26.72 13.85 20.20
C ALA A 175 26.97 14.91 19.13
N GLY A 176 26.36 14.76 17.98
CA GLY A 176 26.28 15.80 16.94
C GLY A 176 25.12 16.75 17.19
N GLY A 177 24.83 17.63 16.21
CA GLY A 177 23.68 18.56 16.36
C GLY A 177 22.36 17.84 16.60
N TRP A 178 22.10 16.78 15.82
CA TRP A 178 20.81 16.07 15.77
C TRP A 178 20.95 14.55 15.73
N HIS A 179 22.15 14.02 16.01
CA HIS A 179 22.44 12.59 16.04
C HIS A 179 23.38 12.25 17.18
N THR A 180 23.41 10.99 17.55
CA THR A 180 24.29 10.40 18.56
C THR A 180 25.05 9.23 17.94
N VAL A 181 26.33 9.10 18.25
CA VAL A 181 27.19 8.02 17.79
C VAL A 181 27.82 7.33 19.00
N GLY A 182 27.87 6.01 18.95
CA GLY A 182 28.54 5.17 19.96
C GLY A 182 29.55 4.24 19.30
N LEU A 183 30.71 4.08 19.92
CA LEU A 183 31.71 3.09 19.57
C LEU A 183 31.58 1.92 20.51
N LYS A 184 31.44 0.71 20.00
CA LYS A 184 31.47 -0.54 20.79
C LYS A 184 32.91 -0.99 21.03
N ASP A 185 33.09 -1.81 22.06
CA ASP A 185 34.38 -2.39 22.47
C ASP A 185 35.02 -3.27 21.39
N CYS A 186 34.18 -3.87 20.48
CA CYS A 186 34.66 -4.61 19.32
C CYS A 186 35.06 -3.73 18.12
N GLY A 187 35.03 -2.39 18.26
CA GLY A 187 35.37 -1.45 17.18
C GLY A 187 34.26 -1.09 16.23
N THR A 188 33.08 -1.73 16.31
CA THR A 188 31.93 -1.36 15.48
C THR A 188 31.28 -0.07 15.97
N VAL A 189 30.68 0.67 15.05
CA VAL A 189 30.06 1.97 15.32
C VAL A 189 28.55 1.87 15.20
N VAL A 190 27.83 2.47 16.13
CA VAL A 190 26.38 2.62 16.10
C VAL A 190 26.01 4.10 16.08
N ALA A 191 24.96 4.46 15.38
CA ALA A 191 24.47 5.84 15.34
C ALA A 191 22.93 5.90 15.30
N THR A 192 22.37 6.99 15.81
CA THR A 192 20.94 7.25 15.78
C THR A 192 20.65 8.74 15.70
N GLY A 193 19.52 9.12 15.12
CA GLY A 193 19.11 10.52 14.97
C GLY A 193 18.83 10.89 13.53
N ASN A 194 19.02 12.20 13.20
CA ASN A 194 18.89 12.68 11.85
C ASN A 194 19.89 11.99 10.93
N ASN A 195 19.43 11.57 9.75
CA ASN A 195 20.24 10.90 8.73
C ASN A 195 20.03 11.46 7.31
N ASP A 196 19.53 12.69 7.20
CA ASP A 196 19.23 13.31 5.88
C ASP A 196 20.50 13.46 5.01
N GLU A 197 21.68 13.54 5.62
CA GLU A 197 22.97 13.68 4.95
C GLU A 197 23.86 12.44 5.12
N GLY A 198 23.30 11.31 5.55
CA GLY A 198 24.03 10.05 5.75
C GLY A 198 24.93 10.04 7.02
N GLN A 199 24.71 10.93 8.01
CA GLN A 199 25.54 11.03 9.20
C GLN A 199 25.35 9.86 10.18
N CYS A 200 24.35 9.01 9.99
CA CYS A 200 24.14 7.78 10.72
C CYS A 200 24.43 6.52 9.89
N ASP A 201 24.95 6.65 8.67
CA ASP A 201 25.30 5.51 7.80
C ASP A 201 26.66 4.91 8.23
N VAL A 202 26.70 4.40 9.44
CA VAL A 202 27.92 3.86 10.08
C VAL A 202 27.92 2.33 10.16
N GLY A 203 26.91 1.67 9.59
CA GLY A 203 26.66 0.23 9.75
C GLY A 203 27.80 -0.70 9.31
N SER A 204 28.69 -0.24 8.43
CA SER A 204 29.88 -0.98 7.99
C SER A 204 31.18 -0.47 8.61
N TRP A 205 31.12 0.48 9.53
CA TRP A 205 32.34 1.05 10.12
C TRP A 205 32.89 0.17 11.22
N ILE A 206 34.14 -0.23 11.07
CA ILE A 206 34.96 -0.82 12.11
C ILE A 206 36.14 0.13 12.30
N LEU A 207 36.25 0.73 13.46
CA LEU A 207 37.41 1.52 13.82
C LEU A 207 38.49 0.57 14.38
N GLU A 208 39.61 0.45 13.65
CA GLU A 208 40.76 -0.27 14.14
C GLU A 208 41.23 0.40 15.46
N THR A 209 41.13 -0.33 16.55
CA THR A 209 41.87 0.03 17.75
C THR A 209 43.35 -0.14 17.45
N LEU A 210 44.26 0.64 18.08
CA LEU A 210 45.70 0.69 17.81
C LEU A 210 46.45 -0.68 17.97
N SER A 211 45.75 -1.78 18.04
CA SER A 211 46.24 -3.17 17.96
C SER A 211 45.55 -3.86 16.80
N ASP A 212 46.34 -4.50 15.93
CA ASP A 212 45.93 -5.31 14.79
C ASP A 212 44.59 -6.04 15.00
N GLU A 213 43.52 -5.66 14.26
CA GLU A 213 42.12 -6.09 14.31
C GLU A 213 41.49 -6.06 15.73
N PRO A 214 40.33 -5.38 15.91
CA PRO A 214 39.58 -5.54 17.15
C PRO A 214 39.15 -7.02 17.24
N PRO A 215 39.55 -7.72 18.32
CA PRO A 215 39.18 -9.13 18.45
C PRO A 215 37.66 -9.26 18.50
N GLY A 216 37.06 -9.97 17.53
CA GLY A 216 35.67 -10.38 17.57
C GLY A 216 34.68 -9.43 16.89
N SER A 217 35.04 -8.84 15.75
CA SER A 217 34.07 -8.24 14.84
C SER A 217 34.00 -9.00 13.52
N TYR A 218 32.77 -9.13 12.98
CA TYR A 218 32.49 -9.86 11.76
C TYR A 218 31.55 -9.08 10.84
N HIS A 219 31.63 -9.36 9.55
CA HIS A 219 30.74 -8.76 8.55
C HIS A 219 29.59 -9.70 8.18
N LEU A 220 28.40 -9.15 8.11
CA LEU A 220 27.22 -9.79 7.57
C LEU A 220 26.81 -9.06 6.28
N THR A 221 26.96 -9.73 5.14
CA THR A 221 26.49 -9.21 3.84
C THR A 221 25.18 -9.88 3.48
N ILE A 222 24.17 -9.05 3.24
CA ILE A 222 22.79 -9.48 3.03
C ILE A 222 22.29 -8.96 1.70
N SER A 223 21.61 -9.83 0.99
CA SER A 223 20.89 -9.51 -0.25
C SER A 223 19.54 -10.23 -0.32
N SER A 224 18.70 -9.83 -1.25
CA SER A 224 17.50 -10.57 -1.62
C SER A 224 17.49 -10.96 -3.09
N ALA A 225 16.73 -11.99 -3.44
CA ALA A 225 16.38 -12.30 -4.82
C ALA A 225 15.39 -11.28 -5.37
N ALA A 226 15.30 -11.17 -6.71
CA ALA A 226 14.32 -10.29 -7.35
C ALA A 226 12.89 -10.63 -6.91
N GLY A 227 12.11 -9.62 -6.52
CA GLY A 227 10.77 -9.79 -5.94
C GLY A 227 10.76 -9.92 -4.42
N GLY A 228 11.88 -9.69 -3.74
CA GLY A 228 12.00 -9.63 -2.29
C GLY A 228 12.83 -8.46 -1.83
N LEU A 229 12.75 -8.16 -0.54
CA LEU A 229 13.50 -7.11 0.16
C LEU A 229 13.82 -7.58 1.57
N VAL A 230 15.05 -7.34 2.05
CA VAL A 230 15.38 -7.50 3.46
C VAL A 230 15.19 -6.17 4.19
N THR A 231 14.25 -6.12 5.13
CA THR A 231 13.87 -4.91 5.86
C THR A 231 14.59 -4.76 7.20
N ALA A 232 15.10 -5.87 7.77
CA ALA A 232 15.94 -5.84 8.95
C ALA A 232 17.10 -6.84 8.81
N PRO A 233 18.34 -6.40 9.04
CA PRO A 233 18.82 -5.05 9.30
C PRO A 233 18.77 -4.13 8.07
N GLY A 234 18.43 -4.67 6.90
CA GLY A 234 18.50 -4.07 5.59
C GLY A 234 19.42 -4.87 4.67
N GLU A 235 19.58 -4.39 3.42
CA GLU A 235 20.51 -4.99 2.47
C GLU A 235 21.85 -4.26 2.47
N GLY A 236 22.95 -4.99 2.24
CA GLY A 236 24.30 -4.48 2.24
C GLY A 236 25.22 -5.22 3.21
N THR A 237 26.33 -4.59 3.56
CA THR A 237 27.33 -5.15 4.49
C THR A 237 27.29 -4.38 5.79
N PHE A 238 27.16 -5.11 6.91
CA PHE A 238 27.07 -4.59 8.28
C PHE A 238 28.14 -5.26 9.14
N ALA A 239 28.72 -4.51 10.07
CA ALA A 239 29.69 -5.01 11.03
C ALA A 239 29.02 -5.26 12.39
N TYR A 240 29.27 -6.42 12.97
CA TYR A 240 28.73 -6.85 14.27
C TYR A 240 29.81 -7.43 15.15
N CYS A 241 29.61 -7.35 16.46
CA CYS A 241 30.48 -8.01 17.41
C CYS A 241 30.30 -9.52 17.43
N GLU A 242 31.35 -10.25 17.80
CA GLU A 242 31.26 -11.70 18.04
C GLU A 242 30.14 -12.03 19.03
N SER A 243 29.38 -13.11 18.71
CA SER A 243 28.21 -13.56 19.48
C SER A 243 27.01 -12.59 19.48
N GLU A 244 27.05 -11.51 18.72
CA GLU A 244 25.88 -10.66 18.55
C GLU A 244 24.79 -11.39 17.77
N VAL A 245 23.53 -11.28 18.22
CA VAL A 245 22.38 -11.89 17.53
C VAL A 245 21.67 -10.82 16.72
N VAL A 246 21.67 -11.01 15.40
CA VAL A 246 21.10 -10.06 14.44
C VAL A 246 19.73 -10.55 13.98
N ASN A 247 18.72 -9.71 14.10
CA ASN A 247 17.39 -10.03 13.58
C ASN A 247 17.37 -9.89 12.04
N LEU A 248 16.79 -10.88 11.37
CA LEU A 248 16.59 -10.92 9.93
C LEU A 248 15.09 -10.86 9.64
N VAL A 249 14.69 -9.95 8.77
CA VAL A 249 13.30 -9.88 8.27
C VAL A 249 13.34 -9.69 6.77
N ALA A 250 12.78 -10.65 6.04
CA ALA A 250 12.57 -10.59 4.61
C ALA A 250 11.09 -10.35 4.31
N GLU A 251 10.81 -9.51 3.33
CA GLU A 251 9.47 -9.25 2.81
C GLU A 251 9.45 -9.63 1.33
N ALA A 252 8.40 -10.33 0.89
CA ALA A 252 8.18 -10.62 -0.51
C ALA A 252 7.27 -9.56 -1.12
N ASP A 253 7.56 -9.14 -2.35
CA ASP A 253 6.70 -8.27 -3.14
C ASP A 253 5.36 -8.96 -3.46
N ALA A 254 4.38 -8.18 -3.91
CA ALA A 254 3.14 -8.73 -4.45
C ALA A 254 3.45 -9.80 -5.52
N CYS A 255 2.72 -10.90 -5.50
CA CYS A 255 2.95 -12.06 -6.36
C CYS A 255 4.18 -12.92 -6.03
N TYR A 256 4.91 -12.64 -4.99
CA TYR A 256 6.02 -13.46 -4.54
C TYR A 256 5.77 -14.03 -3.15
N GLU A 257 6.45 -15.12 -2.82
CA GLU A 257 6.44 -15.75 -1.51
C GLU A 257 7.89 -16.01 -1.07
N PHE A 258 8.19 -15.70 0.20
CA PHE A 258 9.49 -16.04 0.78
C PHE A 258 9.62 -17.57 0.89
N VAL A 259 10.79 -18.10 0.49
CA VAL A 259 11.07 -19.54 0.52
C VAL A 259 12.05 -19.87 1.64
N GLU A 260 13.25 -19.30 1.55
CA GLU A 260 14.32 -19.62 2.51
C GLU A 260 15.47 -18.61 2.44
N TRP A 261 16.25 -18.57 3.51
CA TRP A 261 17.58 -17.97 3.52
C TRP A 261 18.61 -18.96 2.98
N THR A 262 19.53 -18.49 2.15
CA THR A 262 20.63 -19.27 1.59
C THR A 262 21.98 -18.57 1.76
N GLY A 263 23.09 -19.28 1.45
CA GLY A 263 24.46 -18.82 1.67
C GLY A 263 25.02 -19.40 2.94
N ASP A 264 25.65 -18.57 3.78
CA ASP A 264 26.28 -18.98 5.03
C ASP A 264 25.24 -19.00 6.18
N VAL A 265 24.37 -20.02 6.16
CA VAL A 265 23.18 -20.10 7.02
C VAL A 265 23.38 -20.93 8.29
N GLY A 266 24.61 -21.34 8.61
CA GLY A 266 24.89 -22.30 9.68
C GLY A 266 24.48 -21.84 11.08
N THR A 267 24.39 -20.55 11.31
CA THR A 267 24.00 -19.93 12.61
C THR A 267 22.63 -19.23 12.55
N ILE A 268 21.90 -19.38 11.44
CA ILE A 268 20.52 -18.90 11.35
C ILE A 268 19.61 -19.83 12.14
N ALA A 269 18.75 -19.25 12.98
CA ALA A 269 17.88 -20.02 13.87
C ALA A 269 16.83 -20.85 13.12
N ASP A 270 16.23 -20.26 12.07
CA ASP A 270 15.29 -20.95 11.16
C ASP A 270 15.42 -20.35 9.75
N VAL A 271 15.95 -21.12 8.83
CA VAL A 271 16.19 -20.69 7.44
C VAL A 271 14.91 -20.56 6.62
N TYR A 272 13.81 -21.20 7.03
CA TYR A 272 12.52 -21.14 6.34
C TYR A 272 11.57 -20.07 6.90
N ALA A 273 11.97 -19.38 7.96
CA ALA A 273 11.20 -18.29 8.50
C ALA A 273 11.66 -16.94 7.89
N ALA A 274 10.74 -16.20 7.28
CA ALA A 274 11.02 -14.86 6.77
C ALA A 274 11.50 -13.90 7.87
N SER A 275 11.03 -14.11 9.11
CA SER A 275 11.50 -13.41 10.31
C SER A 275 12.25 -14.40 11.21
N THR A 276 13.55 -14.21 11.36
CA THR A 276 14.46 -15.11 12.10
C THR A 276 15.61 -14.30 12.67
N ASN A 277 16.69 -14.95 13.07
CA ASN A 277 17.93 -14.30 13.51
C ASN A 277 19.16 -15.14 13.13
N ILE A 278 20.31 -14.48 13.11
CA ILE A 278 21.62 -15.07 12.90
C ILE A 278 22.56 -14.68 14.06
N ALA A 279 23.34 -15.63 14.57
CA ALA A 279 24.39 -15.35 15.54
C ALA A 279 25.74 -15.19 14.82
N MET A 280 26.45 -14.08 15.15
CA MET A 280 27.70 -13.72 14.49
C MET A 280 28.90 -14.40 15.15
N ASP A 281 29.48 -15.41 14.50
CA ASP A 281 30.72 -16.06 14.91
C ASP A 281 31.74 -16.18 13.75
N GLY A 282 31.46 -15.47 12.64
CA GLY A 282 32.27 -15.38 11.44
C GLY A 282 31.69 -14.36 10.45
N ASP A 283 32.41 -14.16 9.34
CA ASP A 283 31.88 -13.38 8.19
C ASP A 283 30.86 -14.23 7.43
N TYR A 284 29.69 -13.62 7.13
CA TYR A 284 28.58 -14.31 6.49
C TYR A 284 28.06 -13.57 5.26
N PHE A 285 27.71 -14.34 4.23
CA PHE A 285 27.01 -13.87 3.04
C PHE A 285 25.69 -14.65 2.91
N ILE A 286 24.57 -13.96 3.08
CA ILE A 286 23.25 -14.57 3.05
C ILE A 286 22.33 -13.90 2.04
N THR A 287 21.39 -14.67 1.50
CA THR A 287 20.40 -14.18 0.53
C THR A 287 19.01 -14.65 0.92
N ALA A 288 18.05 -13.73 0.96
CA ALA A 288 16.63 -14.05 1.09
C ALA A 288 16.09 -14.46 -0.28
N ASN A 289 15.60 -15.70 -0.40
CA ASN A 289 15.02 -16.19 -1.64
C ASN A 289 13.51 -16.12 -1.61
N VAL A 290 12.96 -15.66 -2.70
CA VAL A 290 11.53 -15.60 -2.97
C VAL A 290 11.20 -16.32 -4.27
N VAL A 291 9.98 -16.81 -4.40
CA VAL A 291 9.49 -17.48 -5.61
C VAL A 291 8.26 -16.73 -6.13
N LEU A 292 8.17 -16.59 -7.45
CA LEU A 292 6.98 -16.06 -8.10
C LEU A 292 5.84 -17.07 -7.94
N LEU A 293 4.69 -16.61 -7.47
CA LEU A 293 3.48 -17.43 -7.31
C LEU A 293 2.88 -17.78 -8.67
N SER A 294 2.32 -18.97 -8.78
CA SER A 294 1.56 -19.41 -9.95
C SER A 294 0.17 -19.85 -9.52
N TYR A 295 -0.83 -19.52 -10.33
CA TYR A 295 -2.25 -19.78 -10.08
C TYR A 295 -2.89 -20.51 -11.24
N ASP A 296 -3.89 -21.35 -10.94
CA ASP A 296 -4.64 -22.12 -11.92
C ASP A 296 -5.88 -21.34 -12.39
N LEU A 297 -6.04 -21.22 -13.72
CA LEU A 297 -7.27 -20.80 -14.38
C LEU A 297 -8.00 -22.01 -14.90
N THR A 298 -9.19 -22.29 -14.39
CA THR A 298 -10.09 -23.31 -14.92
C THR A 298 -11.19 -22.65 -15.74
N THR A 299 -11.32 -23.05 -16.99
CA THR A 299 -12.34 -22.54 -17.92
C THR A 299 -13.29 -23.67 -18.34
N ASP A 300 -14.57 -23.36 -18.43
CA ASP A 300 -15.64 -24.27 -18.83
C ASP A 300 -16.72 -23.49 -19.60
N SER A 301 -17.64 -24.19 -20.24
CA SER A 301 -18.77 -23.59 -20.95
C SER A 301 -20.08 -24.35 -20.71
N THR A 302 -21.20 -23.63 -20.86
CA THR A 302 -22.50 -24.26 -20.94
C THR A 302 -22.75 -24.79 -22.35
N ALA A 303 -23.77 -25.68 -22.53
CA ALA A 303 -24.15 -26.18 -23.85
C ALA A 303 -24.46 -25.02 -24.83
N GLY A 304 -24.04 -25.16 -26.06
CA GLY A 304 -24.28 -24.19 -27.15
C GLY A 304 -23.10 -23.31 -27.52
N GLY A 305 -21.92 -23.63 -27.01
CA GLY A 305 -20.65 -22.97 -27.36
C GLY A 305 -19.47 -23.57 -26.62
N SER A 306 -18.32 -22.98 -26.80
CA SER A 306 -17.08 -23.42 -26.14
C SER A 306 -16.14 -22.24 -25.84
N VAL A 307 -15.25 -22.43 -24.89
CA VAL A 307 -14.10 -21.52 -24.68
C VAL A 307 -12.98 -21.95 -25.61
N THR A 308 -12.59 -21.10 -26.56
CA THR A 308 -11.55 -21.39 -27.55
C THR A 308 -10.18 -20.88 -27.18
N THR A 309 -10.11 -19.88 -26.30
CA THR A 309 -8.87 -19.35 -25.71
C THR A 309 -9.08 -19.12 -24.22
N PRO A 310 -8.23 -19.68 -23.36
CA PRO A 310 -7.10 -20.59 -23.62
C PRO A 310 -7.53 -22.01 -24.03
N GLY A 311 -8.80 -22.30 -24.11
CA GLY A 311 -9.45 -23.59 -24.27
C GLY A 311 -10.21 -23.97 -22.99
N GLU A 312 -10.82 -25.15 -22.94
CA GLU A 312 -11.48 -25.68 -21.75
C GLU A 312 -10.53 -26.57 -20.94
N GLY A 313 -10.57 -26.41 -19.63
CA GLY A 313 -9.68 -27.14 -18.70
C GLY A 313 -8.96 -26.22 -17.73
N THR A 314 -7.90 -26.73 -17.12
CA THR A 314 -7.10 -26.00 -16.11
C THR A 314 -5.72 -25.68 -16.65
N PHE A 315 -5.30 -24.43 -16.55
CA PHE A 315 -4.04 -23.90 -17.08
C PHE A 315 -3.33 -23.09 -15.99
N PRO A 316 -2.04 -23.38 -15.69
CA PRO A 316 -1.27 -22.60 -14.75
C PRO A 316 -0.72 -21.32 -15.41
N TYR A 317 -0.76 -20.21 -14.67
CA TYR A 317 -0.21 -18.92 -15.07
C TYR A 317 0.51 -18.26 -13.90
N ASP A 318 1.59 -17.57 -14.20
CA ASP A 318 2.28 -16.76 -13.19
C ASP A 318 1.38 -15.60 -12.72
N CYS A 319 1.47 -15.28 -11.45
CA CYS A 319 0.74 -14.16 -10.85
C CYS A 319 0.98 -12.86 -11.65
N GLY A 320 -0.07 -12.09 -11.85
CA GLY A 320 -0.07 -10.86 -12.64
C GLY A 320 -0.21 -11.07 -14.14
N THR A 321 -0.24 -12.33 -14.63
CA THR A 321 -0.48 -12.60 -16.05
C THR A 321 -1.89 -12.18 -16.45
N VAL A 322 -1.98 -11.46 -17.55
CA VAL A 322 -3.27 -11.15 -18.22
C VAL A 322 -3.50 -12.21 -19.29
N VAL A 323 -4.57 -12.99 -19.11
CA VAL A 323 -4.93 -14.11 -19.99
C VAL A 323 -6.13 -13.71 -20.84
N ASP A 324 -6.04 -13.92 -22.16
CA ASP A 324 -7.15 -13.73 -23.09
C ASP A 324 -8.20 -14.84 -22.89
N LEU A 325 -9.47 -14.44 -22.85
CA LEU A 325 -10.64 -15.31 -22.85
C LEU A 325 -11.43 -15.10 -24.12
N VAL A 326 -11.65 -16.17 -24.88
CA VAL A 326 -12.50 -16.13 -26.07
C VAL A 326 -13.52 -17.25 -26.00
N ALA A 327 -14.80 -16.88 -26.07
CA ALA A 327 -15.93 -17.81 -26.13
C ALA A 327 -16.56 -17.75 -27.51
N GLU A 328 -16.80 -18.91 -28.14
CA GLU A 328 -17.44 -19.04 -29.46
C GLU A 328 -18.76 -19.80 -29.34
N ALA A 329 -19.82 -19.16 -29.79
CA ALA A 329 -21.15 -19.77 -29.81
C ALA A 329 -21.31 -20.72 -31.02
N GLU A 330 -21.98 -21.86 -30.81
CA GLU A 330 -22.42 -22.74 -31.88
C GLU A 330 -23.55 -22.11 -32.70
N GLU A 331 -23.81 -22.68 -33.91
CA GLU A 331 -24.91 -22.24 -34.76
C GLU A 331 -26.27 -22.35 -34.02
N GLY A 332 -27.03 -21.26 -34.01
CA GLY A 332 -28.31 -21.16 -33.30
C GLY A 332 -28.20 -20.78 -31.82
N TYR A 333 -27.01 -20.45 -31.35
CA TYR A 333 -26.76 -19.96 -29.97
C TYR A 333 -26.09 -18.59 -30.00
N ARG A 334 -26.15 -17.88 -28.89
CA ARG A 334 -25.40 -16.65 -28.65
C ARG A 334 -24.73 -16.71 -27.30
N PHE A 335 -23.56 -16.08 -27.20
CA PHE A 335 -22.90 -15.83 -25.90
C PHE A 335 -23.74 -14.88 -25.06
N VAL A 336 -23.80 -15.13 -23.77
CA VAL A 336 -24.52 -14.30 -22.79
C VAL A 336 -23.56 -13.55 -21.89
N ASN A 337 -22.76 -14.27 -21.13
CA ASN A 337 -21.80 -13.69 -20.21
C ASN A 337 -20.82 -14.74 -19.67
N TRP A 338 -19.78 -14.24 -19.01
CA TRP A 338 -18.92 -15.02 -18.15
C TRP A 338 -19.47 -15.02 -16.72
N THR A 339 -19.33 -16.13 -16.00
CA THR A 339 -19.77 -16.30 -14.60
C THR A 339 -18.75 -17.05 -13.77
N SER A 340 -19.01 -17.18 -12.46
CA SER A 340 -18.19 -17.74 -11.39
C SER A 340 -17.18 -16.69 -10.87
N ASP A 341 -15.86 -16.89 -11.00
CA ASP A 341 -14.85 -15.97 -10.46
C ASP A 341 -14.55 -14.83 -11.45
N ILE A 342 -15.40 -13.83 -11.45
CA ILE A 342 -15.39 -12.75 -12.47
C ILE A 342 -14.73 -11.44 -12.01
N ALA A 343 -14.21 -11.38 -10.78
CA ALA A 343 -13.74 -10.13 -10.17
C ALA A 343 -12.60 -9.43 -10.92
N THR A 344 -11.78 -10.21 -11.66
CA THR A 344 -10.63 -9.72 -12.42
C THR A 344 -10.83 -9.84 -13.93
N ILE A 345 -12.06 -10.18 -14.40
CA ILE A 345 -12.44 -10.15 -15.80
C ILE A 345 -12.72 -8.70 -16.22
N ALA A 346 -12.13 -8.28 -17.34
CA ALA A 346 -12.22 -6.91 -17.81
C ALA A 346 -13.66 -6.54 -18.27
N ASP A 347 -14.34 -7.43 -18.99
CA ASP A 347 -15.74 -7.29 -19.38
C ASP A 347 -16.39 -8.67 -19.39
N VAL A 348 -17.38 -8.88 -18.53
CA VAL A 348 -18.09 -10.17 -18.40
C VAL A 348 -19.15 -10.40 -19.46
N GLU A 349 -19.58 -9.36 -20.18
CA GLU A 349 -20.61 -9.43 -21.23
C GLU A 349 -19.98 -9.53 -22.63
N ASP A 350 -18.65 -9.35 -22.77
CA ASP A 350 -17.94 -9.54 -24.03
C ASP A 350 -17.41 -10.98 -24.15
N ALA A 351 -17.74 -11.64 -25.25
CA ALA A 351 -17.23 -12.98 -25.57
C ALA A 351 -15.72 -13.02 -25.74
N THR A 352 -15.08 -11.88 -26.03
CA THR A 352 -13.63 -11.70 -26.13
C THR A 352 -13.18 -10.71 -25.08
N THR A 353 -12.59 -11.19 -23.99
CA THR A 353 -12.20 -10.39 -22.86
C THR A 353 -10.88 -10.89 -22.28
N THR A 354 -10.48 -10.39 -21.10
CA THR A 354 -9.26 -10.82 -20.40
C THR A 354 -9.54 -11.03 -18.93
N ILE A 355 -8.73 -11.90 -18.30
CA ILE A 355 -8.69 -12.10 -16.86
C ILE A 355 -7.26 -11.88 -16.35
N THR A 356 -7.11 -11.21 -15.21
CA THR A 356 -5.80 -11.03 -14.54
C THR A 356 -5.64 -12.04 -13.42
N MET A 357 -4.58 -12.82 -13.47
CA MET A 357 -4.31 -13.91 -12.53
C MET A 357 -3.64 -13.38 -11.26
N ASN A 358 -4.38 -13.32 -10.14
CA ASN A 358 -3.87 -12.98 -8.82
C ASN A 358 -4.37 -13.95 -7.73
N ASP A 359 -5.08 -14.99 -8.14
CA ASP A 359 -5.55 -16.13 -7.36
C ASP A 359 -5.94 -17.26 -8.32
N ASN A 360 -6.33 -18.43 -7.78
CA ASN A 360 -6.94 -19.48 -8.57
C ASN A 360 -8.37 -19.09 -8.96
N TYR A 361 -8.67 -19.20 -10.27
CA TYR A 361 -9.98 -18.83 -10.80
C TYR A 361 -10.64 -19.97 -11.57
N SER A 362 -11.96 -20.02 -11.45
CA SER A 362 -12.82 -20.87 -12.28
C SER A 362 -13.84 -19.98 -12.98
N VAL A 363 -13.88 -19.99 -14.30
CA VAL A 363 -14.80 -19.18 -15.10
C VAL A 363 -15.59 -20.02 -16.07
N THR A 364 -16.86 -19.66 -16.28
CA THR A 364 -17.78 -20.38 -17.19
C THR A 364 -18.36 -19.42 -18.22
N ALA A 365 -18.21 -19.76 -19.49
CA ALA A 365 -18.88 -19.09 -20.60
C ALA A 365 -20.32 -19.58 -20.72
N ASN A 366 -21.29 -18.68 -20.66
CA ASN A 366 -22.71 -19.02 -20.78
C ASN A 366 -23.25 -18.70 -22.16
N PHE A 367 -24.01 -19.65 -22.70
CA PHE A 367 -24.68 -19.55 -24.01
C PHE A 367 -26.19 -19.77 -23.87
N GLU A 368 -26.95 -19.11 -24.71
CA GLU A 368 -28.37 -19.34 -24.80
C GLU A 368 -28.78 -19.58 -26.26
N GLN A 369 -29.82 -20.39 -26.47
CA GLN A 369 -30.35 -20.67 -27.80
C GLN A 369 -31.06 -19.45 -28.38
N ILE A 370 -30.77 -19.11 -29.64
CA ILE A 370 -31.45 -18.07 -30.37
C ILE A 370 -32.80 -18.64 -30.82
N THR A 371 -33.88 -18.08 -30.32
CA THR A 371 -35.22 -18.41 -30.86
C THR A 371 -35.43 -17.64 -32.15
N PRO A 372 -35.61 -18.34 -33.30
CA PRO A 372 -35.91 -17.65 -34.55
C PRO A 372 -37.19 -16.83 -34.46
N GLN A 373 -37.22 -15.66 -35.10
CA GLN A 373 -38.39 -14.80 -35.16
C GLN A 373 -38.90 -14.74 -36.60
N PHE A 374 -40.22 -14.66 -36.74
CA PHE A 374 -40.89 -14.61 -38.01
C PHE A 374 -41.91 -13.48 -38.07
N ASP A 375 -42.07 -12.88 -39.25
CA ASP A 375 -43.02 -11.81 -39.48
C ASP A 375 -44.36 -12.36 -39.94
N LEU A 376 -45.43 -11.89 -39.31
CA LEU A 376 -46.81 -12.09 -39.73
C LEU A 376 -47.35 -10.77 -40.31
N THR A 377 -47.60 -10.74 -41.63
CA THR A 377 -48.24 -9.60 -42.31
C THR A 377 -49.72 -9.86 -42.49
N ILE A 378 -50.55 -8.99 -41.97
CA ILE A 378 -52.02 -9.13 -41.96
C ILE A 378 -52.66 -7.96 -42.71
N SER A 379 -53.60 -8.28 -43.60
CA SER A 379 -54.44 -7.33 -44.31
C SER A 379 -55.89 -7.78 -44.34
N SER A 380 -56.79 -6.89 -44.74
CA SER A 380 -58.19 -7.21 -45.01
C SER A 380 -58.64 -6.66 -46.37
N THR A 381 -59.67 -7.28 -46.95
CA THR A 381 -60.43 -6.70 -48.09
C THR A 381 -61.46 -5.67 -47.58
N ALA A 382 -61.98 -4.85 -48.47
CA ALA A 382 -63.08 -3.92 -48.14
C ALA A 382 -64.26 -4.64 -47.50
N GLY A 383 -64.87 -4.01 -46.47
CA GLY A 383 -66.06 -4.53 -45.80
C GLY A 383 -65.78 -5.17 -44.42
N GLY A 384 -64.57 -5.03 -43.89
CA GLY A 384 -64.22 -5.45 -42.55
C GLY A 384 -62.80 -5.15 -42.22
N THR A 385 -62.40 -5.49 -41.01
CA THR A 385 -61.03 -5.25 -40.47
C THR A 385 -60.59 -6.44 -39.62
N VAL A 386 -59.27 -6.60 -39.46
CA VAL A 386 -58.68 -7.53 -38.45
C VAL A 386 -58.43 -6.78 -37.16
N THR A 387 -59.13 -7.20 -36.09
CA THR A 387 -59.08 -6.52 -34.79
C THR A 387 -58.07 -7.15 -33.82
N ALA A 388 -57.69 -8.40 -34.07
CA ALA A 388 -56.61 -9.06 -33.31
C ALA A 388 -55.69 -9.86 -34.25
N PRO A 389 -54.40 -9.66 -34.22
CA PRO A 389 -53.64 -8.66 -33.48
C PRO A 389 -53.77 -7.25 -34.04
N GLY A 390 -54.43 -7.08 -35.17
CA GLY A 390 -54.59 -5.88 -35.96
C GLY A 390 -54.07 -6.11 -37.37
N GLU A 391 -54.06 -5.04 -38.20
CA GLU A 391 -53.50 -5.06 -39.57
C GLU A 391 -52.10 -4.47 -39.57
N GLY A 392 -51.19 -5.02 -40.40
CA GLY A 392 -49.77 -4.64 -40.45
C GLY A 392 -48.84 -5.84 -40.33
N THR A 393 -47.58 -5.57 -40.05
CA THR A 393 -46.57 -6.61 -39.86
C THR A 393 -46.18 -6.67 -38.40
N PHE A 394 -46.21 -7.86 -37.83
CA PHE A 394 -45.89 -8.18 -36.43
C PHE A 394 -44.85 -9.28 -36.39
N THR A 395 -43.80 -9.13 -35.57
CA THR A 395 -42.74 -10.13 -35.39
C THR A 395 -43.03 -10.99 -34.17
N TYR A 396 -42.94 -12.30 -34.28
CA TYR A 396 -43.19 -13.28 -33.22
C TYR A 396 -42.10 -14.34 -33.19
N ASP A 397 -41.83 -14.86 -32.00
CA ASP A 397 -40.95 -16.00 -31.82
C ASP A 397 -41.53 -17.26 -32.46
N GLN A 398 -40.66 -18.13 -32.97
CA GLN A 398 -41.05 -19.43 -33.52
C GLN A 398 -41.92 -20.22 -32.52
N GLY A 399 -43.01 -20.80 -33.02
CA GLY A 399 -43.94 -21.58 -32.22
C GLY A 399 -45.02 -20.75 -31.52
N THR A 400 -44.96 -19.41 -31.59
CA THR A 400 -45.99 -18.55 -31.01
C THR A 400 -47.34 -18.74 -31.71
N GLY A 401 -48.40 -19.05 -30.93
CA GLY A 401 -49.78 -19.06 -31.38
C GLY A 401 -50.37 -17.65 -31.37
N VAL A 402 -50.70 -17.10 -32.52
CA VAL A 402 -51.27 -15.75 -32.62
C VAL A 402 -52.79 -15.86 -32.90
N ASN A 403 -53.60 -15.22 -32.05
CA ASN A 403 -55.05 -15.17 -32.27
C ASN A 403 -55.39 -14.20 -33.39
N LEU A 404 -56.24 -14.65 -34.33
CA LEU A 404 -56.74 -13.88 -35.45
C LEU A 404 -58.23 -13.63 -35.21
N VAL A 405 -58.65 -12.37 -35.26
CA VAL A 405 -60.09 -12.00 -35.20
C VAL A 405 -60.38 -10.99 -36.30
N ALA A 406 -61.27 -11.40 -37.21
CA ALA A 406 -61.76 -10.56 -38.28
C ALA A 406 -63.21 -10.13 -37.98
N GLU A 407 -63.47 -8.83 -38.09
CA GLU A 407 -64.80 -8.24 -37.84
C GLU A 407 -65.33 -7.59 -39.08
N ALA A 408 -66.52 -8.05 -39.49
CA ALA A 408 -67.19 -7.53 -40.66
C ALA A 408 -67.97 -6.23 -40.35
N GLU A 409 -67.90 -5.26 -41.25
CA GLU A 409 -68.71 -4.05 -41.22
C GLU A 409 -70.19 -4.35 -41.41
N GLU A 410 -71.05 -3.37 -41.12
CA GLU A 410 -72.47 -3.48 -41.33
C GLU A 410 -72.77 -3.71 -42.84
N GLY A 411 -73.54 -4.76 -43.14
CA GLY A 411 -73.85 -5.16 -44.54
C GLY A 411 -72.84 -6.16 -45.11
N TYR A 412 -71.77 -6.49 -44.45
CA TYR A 412 -70.79 -7.47 -44.91
C TYR A 412 -70.75 -8.71 -43.97
N ARG A 413 -70.15 -9.79 -44.52
CA ARG A 413 -69.82 -10.99 -43.74
C ARG A 413 -68.39 -11.41 -44.03
N PHE A 414 -67.74 -11.99 -43.06
CA PHE A 414 -66.42 -12.66 -43.20
C PHE A 414 -66.64 -13.91 -44.10
N VAL A 415 -65.69 -14.14 -45.01
CA VAL A 415 -65.67 -15.30 -45.87
C VAL A 415 -64.66 -16.32 -45.46
N ASN A 416 -63.39 -15.94 -45.50
CA ASN A 416 -62.28 -16.81 -45.19
C ASN A 416 -61.01 -15.99 -45.09
N TRP A 417 -59.95 -16.62 -44.54
CA TRP A 417 -58.57 -16.17 -44.62
C TRP A 417 -57.96 -16.70 -45.93
N THR A 418 -57.07 -15.93 -46.57
CA THR A 418 -56.28 -16.30 -47.74
C THR A 418 -54.84 -15.84 -47.62
N GLY A 419 -53.93 -16.27 -48.54
CA GLY A 419 -52.50 -16.07 -48.46
C GLY A 419 -51.84 -17.33 -47.95
N ASP A 420 -50.85 -17.15 -46.99
CA ASP A 420 -50.12 -18.27 -46.39
C ASP A 420 -50.95 -18.90 -45.26
N VAL A 421 -51.96 -19.68 -45.59
CA VAL A 421 -52.99 -20.16 -44.64
C VAL A 421 -52.74 -21.56 -44.08
N ASP A 422 -51.64 -22.24 -44.45
CA ASP A 422 -51.39 -23.63 -44.08
C ASP A 422 -51.19 -23.79 -42.56
N ALA A 423 -50.80 -22.71 -41.88
CA ALA A 423 -50.59 -22.67 -40.40
C ALA A 423 -51.83 -22.13 -39.64
N ILE A 424 -52.94 -21.78 -40.36
CA ILE A 424 -54.18 -21.30 -39.75
C ILE A 424 -55.01 -22.50 -39.31
N ALA A 425 -55.49 -22.53 -38.09
CA ALA A 425 -56.27 -23.64 -37.56
C ALA A 425 -57.61 -23.83 -38.29
N HIS A 426 -58.31 -22.73 -38.58
CA HIS A 426 -59.65 -22.74 -39.28
C HIS A 426 -59.77 -21.52 -40.22
N VAL A 427 -59.51 -21.73 -41.48
CA VAL A 427 -59.49 -20.65 -42.51
C VAL A 427 -60.85 -19.99 -42.74
N ASP A 428 -61.96 -20.71 -42.50
CA ASP A 428 -63.32 -20.21 -42.70
C ASP A 428 -63.93 -19.60 -41.42
N ALA A 429 -63.16 -19.57 -40.33
CA ALA A 429 -63.62 -18.98 -39.07
C ALA A 429 -63.06 -17.55 -38.90
N ALA A 430 -63.92 -16.59 -38.62
CA ALA A 430 -63.56 -15.20 -38.37
C ALA A 430 -62.72 -15.06 -37.13
N SER A 431 -62.84 -15.98 -36.19
CA SER A 431 -61.96 -16.08 -35.01
C SER A 431 -61.20 -17.41 -35.06
N THR A 432 -59.88 -17.36 -35.18
CA THR A 432 -58.99 -18.53 -35.29
C THR A 432 -57.63 -18.22 -34.74
N ASN A 433 -56.63 -19.07 -34.97
CA ASN A 433 -55.24 -18.79 -34.65
C ASN A 433 -54.30 -19.27 -35.76
N ILE A 434 -53.08 -18.72 -35.76
CA ILE A 434 -51.96 -19.14 -36.61
C ILE A 434 -50.79 -19.46 -35.72
N THR A 435 -50.02 -20.51 -36.03
CA THR A 435 -48.77 -20.82 -35.33
C THR A 435 -47.59 -20.37 -36.19
N MET A 436 -46.71 -19.56 -35.60
CA MET A 436 -45.58 -18.93 -36.29
C MET A 436 -44.41 -19.90 -36.42
N ASN A 437 -44.32 -20.61 -37.55
CA ASN A 437 -43.19 -21.52 -37.86
C ASN A 437 -42.40 -21.03 -39.10
N SER A 438 -42.83 -19.95 -39.73
CA SER A 438 -42.23 -19.25 -40.86
C SER A 438 -42.81 -17.84 -40.93
N GLY A 439 -42.31 -17.02 -41.83
CA GLY A 439 -42.96 -15.76 -42.19
C GLY A 439 -44.25 -16.01 -42.99
N TYR A 440 -45.34 -15.32 -42.64
CA TYR A 440 -46.66 -15.49 -43.27
C TYR A 440 -47.26 -14.15 -43.68
N ALA A 441 -47.93 -14.13 -44.81
CA ALA A 441 -48.78 -13.03 -45.30
C ALA A 441 -50.20 -13.51 -45.51
N ILE A 442 -51.16 -12.98 -44.74
CA ILE A 442 -52.54 -13.42 -44.73
C ILE A 442 -53.51 -12.25 -44.98
N THR A 443 -54.62 -12.54 -45.54
CA THR A 443 -55.70 -11.55 -45.84
C THR A 443 -57.04 -12.08 -45.36
N ALA A 444 -57.77 -11.29 -44.58
CA ALA A 444 -59.15 -11.53 -44.20
C ALA A 444 -60.07 -11.06 -45.34
N ASN A 445 -60.88 -11.96 -45.88
CA ASN A 445 -61.81 -11.65 -46.98
C ASN A 445 -63.24 -11.44 -46.49
N PHE A 446 -63.85 -10.39 -47.00
CA PHE A 446 -65.22 -10.01 -46.67
C PHE A 446 -66.03 -9.89 -48.00
N GLU A 447 -67.31 -10.21 -47.93
CA GLU A 447 -68.28 -10.02 -49.06
C GLU A 447 -69.55 -9.36 -48.55
N GLU A 448 -70.23 -8.63 -49.43
CA GLU A 448 -71.53 -8.06 -49.13
C GLU A 448 -72.58 -9.15 -48.86
N LYS A 449 -73.39 -8.94 -47.82
CA LYS A 449 -74.55 -9.82 -47.59
C LYS A 449 -75.53 -9.62 -48.70
N PRO A 450 -76.04 -10.72 -49.30
CA PRO A 450 -77.04 -10.60 -50.38
C PRO A 450 -78.23 -9.78 -49.88
N SER A 451 -78.52 -8.70 -50.58
CA SER A 451 -79.76 -7.93 -50.36
C SER A 451 -80.93 -8.78 -50.69
N ILE A 452 -81.75 -9.20 -49.78
CA ILE A 452 -83.01 -9.83 -50.00
C ILE A 452 -84.02 -8.73 -50.44
N ASN A 453 -84.16 -8.52 -51.76
CA ASN A 453 -85.29 -7.76 -52.29
C ASN A 453 -86.57 -8.56 -52.05
N TRP A 454 -87.38 -8.18 -51.12
CA TRP A 454 -88.74 -8.64 -50.97
C TRP A 454 -89.56 -7.99 -52.06
N PRO A 455 -90.07 -8.72 -53.05
CA PRO A 455 -91.07 -8.12 -53.99
C PRO A 455 -92.32 -7.84 -53.15
N LEU A 456 -92.80 -6.61 -53.24
CA LEU A 456 -94.15 -6.20 -52.85
C LEU A 456 -95.21 -7.06 -53.53
N ILE A 457 -95.75 -8.10 -52.88
CA ILE A 457 -97.02 -8.68 -53.21
C ILE A 457 -98.05 -8.21 -52.19
N GLY A 458 -98.74 -7.16 -52.56
CA GLY A 458 -99.94 -6.72 -51.89
C GLY A 458 -101.08 -7.70 -52.07
N GLY A 459 -101.76 -7.95 -50.97
CA GLY A 459 -103.20 -8.35 -50.93
C GLY A 459 -103.49 -9.85 -50.97
N ILE A 460 -103.95 -10.38 -49.91
CA ILE A 460 -105.35 -10.83 -49.65
C ILE A 460 -105.43 -11.43 -48.24
N ILE A 461 -106.44 -11.00 -47.57
CA ILE A 461 -106.96 -11.32 -46.26
C ILE A 461 -107.30 -12.82 -46.10
N GLY A 462 -107.05 -13.40 -44.97
CA GLY A 462 -107.64 -14.71 -44.63
C GLY A 462 -107.19 -15.24 -43.27
N ALA A 463 -108.04 -15.01 -42.36
CA ALA A 463 -108.16 -15.30 -40.98
C ALA A 463 -107.91 -16.76 -40.49
N VAL A 464 -107.56 -16.86 -39.21
CA VAL A 464 -107.94 -17.93 -38.27
C VAL A 464 -106.98 -19.16 -38.25
N VAL A 465 -106.36 -19.57 -37.23
CA VAL A 465 -106.78 -20.04 -35.88
C VAL A 465 -105.56 -20.28 -34.96
N VAL A 466 -105.72 -19.86 -33.76
CA VAL A 466 -105.01 -20.17 -32.57
C VAL A 466 -105.12 -21.64 -32.19
N VAL A 467 -104.04 -22.27 -31.74
CA VAL A 467 -103.89 -23.28 -30.68
C VAL A 467 -102.43 -23.55 -30.53
N GLY A 468 -101.78 -23.35 -29.55
CA GLY A 468 -101.98 -23.55 -28.12
C GLY A 468 -101.04 -24.66 -27.61
N LEU A 469 -100.31 -24.30 -26.65
CA LEU A 469 -99.77 -25.13 -25.54
C LEU A 469 -98.37 -25.75 -25.68
N VAL A 470 -97.44 -25.27 -24.90
CA VAL A 470 -97.12 -25.54 -23.47
C VAL A 470 -96.05 -26.61 -23.27
N ILE A 471 -94.92 -26.13 -22.73
CA ILE A 471 -94.09 -26.65 -21.60
C ILE A 471 -93.41 -28.03 -21.73
N PHE A 472 -92.05 -28.10 -21.53
CA PHE A 472 -91.51 -28.69 -20.31
C PHE A 472 -90.03 -28.42 -20.12
N PHE A 473 -89.68 -27.83 -18.96
CA PHE A 473 -88.36 -27.87 -18.33
C PHE A 473 -88.01 -29.29 -17.93
N VAL A 474 -86.83 -29.74 -18.09
CA VAL A 474 -86.15 -30.55 -17.10
C VAL A 474 -84.61 -30.28 -17.04
N ARG A 475 -84.21 -29.91 -15.88
CA ARG A 475 -82.90 -29.77 -15.35
C ARG A 475 -82.34 -31.13 -14.90
N ARG A 476 -81.03 -31.33 -14.97
CA ARG A 476 -80.15 -32.11 -14.06
C ARG A 476 -79.03 -32.76 -14.88
N ARG A 477 -77.79 -32.76 -14.51
CA ARG A 477 -76.97 -32.49 -13.31
C ARG A 477 -75.62 -32.06 -13.78
#